data_041c6cd2c3bcca4c3b31b82f704a440e
#
_entry.id   041c6cd2c3bcca4c3b31b82f704a440e
#
_cell.length_a   1.000
_cell.length_b   1.000
_cell.length_c   1.000
_cell.angle_alpha   90.00
_cell.angle_beta   90.00
_cell.angle_gamma   90.00
#
_symmetry.space_group_name_H-M   'P 1'
#
loop_
_entity.id
_entity.type
_entity.pdbx_description
1 polymer ?
#
loop_
_entity_poly.entity_id
_entity_poly.type
_entity_poly.pdbx_seq_one_letter_code
_entity_poly.pdbx_strand_id
1 'polypeptide(L)'
;MKKNNLILYGSLLVIGLIAPFIFPAFKLQISFLYILIVLAMTWDVQGGQMGYNTFGNILFFGIGMYFCASIQIGMFFPLAEWTASGGEKTFVHTPPQYFQGFFLGLILAGIVPALVAALIGYGILGLRGHYFAICTLGLGIAAGEIAGGIELVGA
;
A
#
# COMPACT_ATOMS: atom_id res chain seq x y z
N MET A 1 11.79 -26.37 12.31
CA MET A 1 12.36 -25.98 11.01
C MET A 1 13.73 -26.62 10.84
N LYS A 2 14.00 -27.34 9.74
CA LYS A 2 15.33 -27.91 9.48
C LYS A 2 16.32 -26.76 9.27
N LYS A 3 17.54 -26.87 9.83
CA LYS A 3 18.63 -25.87 9.74
C LYS A 3 18.89 -25.38 8.29
N ASN A 4 18.72 -26.28 7.31
CA ASN A 4 18.87 -25.96 5.88
C ASN A 4 17.81 -24.95 5.37
N ASN A 5 16.58 -25.01 5.88
CA ASN A 5 15.53 -24.07 5.44
C ASN A 5 15.79 -22.66 5.99
N LEU A 6 16.35 -22.56 7.21
CA LEU A 6 16.70 -21.27 7.78
C LEU A 6 17.82 -20.58 6.98
N ILE A 7 18.82 -21.35 6.54
CA ILE A 7 19.91 -20.84 5.69
C ILE A 7 19.35 -20.40 4.33
N LEU A 8 18.46 -21.19 3.73
CA LEU A 8 17.84 -20.85 2.45
C LEU A 8 17.03 -19.55 2.53
N TYR A 9 16.16 -19.41 3.53
CA TYR A 9 15.35 -18.19 3.68
C TYR A 9 16.20 -16.97 4.02
N GLY A 10 17.24 -17.16 4.86
CA GLY A 10 18.19 -16.10 5.17
C GLY A 10 18.97 -15.63 3.95
N SER A 11 19.44 -16.57 3.11
CA SER A 11 20.15 -16.20 1.87
C SER A 11 19.25 -15.48 0.87
N LEU A 12 18.00 -15.91 0.69
CA LEU A 12 17.04 -15.23 -0.17
C LEU A 12 16.74 -13.81 0.30
N LEU A 13 16.61 -13.61 1.62
CA LEU A 13 16.39 -12.31 2.20
C LEU A 13 17.59 -11.37 1.98
N VAL A 14 18.81 -11.87 2.19
CA VAL A 14 20.03 -11.11 1.97
C VAL A 14 20.20 -10.75 0.50
N ILE A 15 19.98 -11.70 -0.42
CA ILE A 15 20.03 -11.46 -1.86
C ILE A 15 18.99 -10.39 -2.26
N GLY A 16 17.77 -10.50 -1.73
CA GLY A 16 16.73 -9.52 -1.93
C GLY A 16 17.17 -8.12 -1.51
N LEU A 17 17.68 -7.94 -0.29
CA LEU A 17 18.12 -6.64 0.22
C LEU A 17 19.27 -6.01 -0.58
N ILE A 18 20.15 -6.83 -1.15
CA ILE A 18 21.31 -6.36 -1.91
C ILE A 18 20.97 -6.10 -3.38
N ALA A 19 19.97 -6.78 -3.93
CA ALA A 19 19.59 -6.70 -5.35
C ALA A 19 19.42 -5.25 -5.89
N PRO A 20 18.77 -4.29 -5.20
CA PRO A 20 18.61 -2.92 -5.69
C PRO A 20 19.93 -2.14 -5.82
N PHE A 21 20.97 -2.55 -5.07
CA PHE A 21 22.28 -1.93 -5.11
C PHE A 21 23.14 -2.49 -6.25
N ILE A 22 23.01 -3.80 -6.53
CA ILE A 22 23.75 -4.46 -7.63
C ILE A 22 23.15 -4.08 -8.98
N PHE A 23 21.81 -3.99 -9.06
CA PHE A 23 21.09 -3.73 -10.31
C PHE A 23 20.31 -2.40 -10.25
N PRO A 24 20.97 -1.24 -10.28
CA PRO A 24 20.30 0.06 -10.14
C PRO A 24 19.32 0.36 -11.29
N ALA A 25 19.54 -0.20 -12.49
CA ALA A 25 18.61 -0.07 -13.61
C ALA A 25 17.24 -0.73 -13.37
N PHE A 26 17.17 -1.71 -12.48
CA PHE A 26 15.96 -2.47 -12.18
C PHE A 26 15.33 -2.12 -10.82
N LYS A 27 15.70 -0.99 -10.21
CA LYS A 27 15.20 -0.57 -8.89
C LYS A 27 13.67 -0.55 -8.82
N LEU A 28 13.02 -0.04 -9.85
CA LEU A 28 11.56 0.06 -9.90
C LEU A 28 10.92 -1.33 -9.91
N GLN A 29 11.39 -2.24 -10.76
CA GLN A 29 10.90 -3.61 -10.87
C GLN A 29 11.11 -4.39 -9.57
N ILE A 30 12.26 -4.21 -8.93
CA ILE A 30 12.58 -4.82 -7.64
C ILE A 30 11.65 -4.29 -6.54
N SER A 31 11.34 -2.99 -6.55
CA SER A 31 10.37 -2.40 -5.62
C SER A 31 8.97 -2.98 -5.81
N PHE A 32 8.51 -3.13 -7.05
CA PHE A 32 7.24 -3.82 -7.33
C PHE A 32 7.25 -5.27 -6.86
N LEU A 33 8.35 -5.99 -7.04
CA LEU A 33 8.48 -7.35 -6.56
C LEU A 33 8.31 -7.43 -5.03
N TYR A 34 8.89 -6.49 -4.27
CA TYR A 34 8.73 -6.47 -2.81
C TYR A 34 7.30 -6.20 -2.39
N ILE A 35 6.61 -5.29 -3.07
CA ILE A 35 5.18 -5.03 -2.83
C ILE A 35 4.36 -6.29 -3.07
N LEU A 36 4.62 -7.00 -4.18
CA LEU A 36 3.92 -8.26 -4.49
C LEU A 36 4.20 -9.35 -3.45
N ILE A 37 5.44 -9.46 -2.96
CA ILE A 37 5.79 -10.42 -1.90
C ILE A 37 5.01 -10.08 -0.61
N VAL A 38 4.96 -8.82 -0.20
CA VAL A 38 4.20 -8.40 0.99
C VAL A 38 2.71 -8.70 0.81
N LEU A 39 2.13 -8.39 -0.36
CA LEU A 39 0.73 -8.70 -0.65
C LEU A 39 0.46 -10.20 -0.62
N ALA A 40 1.36 -11.02 -1.17
CA ALA A 40 1.24 -12.48 -1.12
C ALA A 40 1.30 -13.01 0.32
N MET A 41 2.20 -12.48 1.15
CA MET A 41 2.31 -12.86 2.56
C MET A 41 1.05 -12.47 3.35
N THR A 42 0.50 -11.28 3.12
CA THR A 42 -0.75 -10.86 3.78
C THR A 42 -1.93 -11.73 3.37
N TRP A 43 -1.98 -12.14 2.10
CA TRP A 43 -3.00 -13.07 1.62
C TRP A 43 -2.85 -14.47 2.24
N ASP A 44 -1.62 -14.96 2.39
CA ASP A 44 -1.35 -16.26 3.04
C ASP A 44 -1.82 -16.27 4.51
N VAL A 45 -1.62 -15.19 5.24
CA VAL A 45 -2.13 -15.07 6.61
C VAL A 45 -3.65 -15.12 6.65
N GLN A 46 -4.33 -14.36 5.79
CA GLN A 46 -5.79 -14.27 5.80
C GLN A 46 -6.45 -15.51 5.18
N GLY A 47 -6.02 -15.90 3.99
CA GLY A 47 -6.60 -17.02 3.26
C GLY A 47 -6.08 -18.38 3.74
N GLY A 48 -4.76 -18.48 3.98
CA GLY A 48 -4.13 -19.73 4.35
C GLY A 48 -4.30 -20.07 5.83
N GLN A 49 -3.99 -19.13 6.73
CA GLN A 49 -3.98 -19.41 8.16
C GLN A 49 -5.33 -19.15 8.84
N MET A 50 -6.03 -18.07 8.48
CA MET A 50 -7.32 -17.70 9.08
C MET A 50 -8.51 -18.33 8.34
N GLY A 51 -8.32 -18.86 7.13
CA GLY A 51 -9.39 -19.48 6.33
C GLY A 51 -10.38 -18.50 5.70
N TYR A 52 -10.07 -17.21 5.70
CA TYR A 52 -10.86 -16.17 5.04
C TYR A 52 -10.31 -15.86 3.67
N ASN A 53 -10.85 -16.43 2.61
CA ASN A 53 -10.50 -16.06 1.24
C ASN A 53 -10.96 -14.62 0.98
N THR A 54 -10.01 -13.71 0.86
CA THR A 54 -10.28 -12.28 0.67
C THR A 54 -9.56 -11.74 -0.56
N PHE A 55 -10.21 -10.83 -1.26
CA PHE A 55 -9.60 -9.96 -2.26
C PHE A 55 -9.45 -8.51 -1.77
N GLY A 56 -9.77 -8.27 -0.49
CA GLY A 56 -9.75 -6.95 0.14
C GLY A 56 -8.35 -6.42 0.48
N ASN A 57 -7.29 -7.21 0.37
CA ASN A 57 -5.92 -6.76 0.67
C ASN A 57 -5.52 -5.55 -0.16
N ILE A 58 -5.94 -5.51 -1.43
CA ILE A 58 -5.67 -4.41 -2.35
C ILE A 58 -6.37 -3.12 -1.89
N LEU A 59 -7.58 -3.23 -1.33
CA LEU A 59 -8.32 -2.09 -0.76
C LEU A 59 -7.52 -1.41 0.34
N PHE A 60 -7.08 -2.17 1.34
CA PHE A 60 -6.36 -1.61 2.49
C PHE A 60 -4.98 -1.07 2.11
N PHE A 61 -4.31 -1.75 1.18
CA PHE A 61 -3.06 -1.28 0.60
C PHE A 61 -3.27 0.05 -0.15
N GLY A 62 -4.32 0.13 -0.98
CA GLY A 62 -4.69 1.35 -1.71
C GLY A 62 -4.96 2.51 -0.76
N ILE A 63 -5.80 2.32 0.26
CA ILE A 63 -6.08 3.34 1.28
C ILE A 63 -4.78 3.86 1.91
N GLY A 64 -3.87 2.96 2.31
CA GLY A 64 -2.57 3.34 2.88
C GLY A 64 -1.71 4.17 1.94
N MET A 65 -1.62 3.76 0.67
CA MET A 65 -0.89 4.49 -0.37
C MET A 65 -1.46 5.90 -0.58
N TYR A 66 -2.77 6.01 -0.74
CA TYR A 66 -3.42 7.29 -0.98
C TYR A 66 -3.26 8.24 0.20
N PHE A 67 -3.43 7.77 1.43
CA PHE A 67 -3.20 8.59 2.62
C PHE A 67 -1.76 9.05 2.74
N CYS A 68 -0.78 8.20 2.48
CA CYS A 68 0.63 8.58 2.49
C CYS A 68 0.92 9.66 1.45
N ALA A 69 0.45 9.48 0.21
CA ALA A 69 0.62 10.44 -0.87
C ALA A 69 -0.08 11.77 -0.57
N SER A 70 -1.33 11.72 -0.11
CA SER A 70 -2.11 12.92 0.21
C SER A 70 -1.47 13.77 1.31
N ILE A 71 -0.83 13.15 2.29
CA ILE A 71 -0.11 13.88 3.35
C ILE A 71 1.15 14.53 2.80
N GLN A 72 1.93 13.81 1.99
CA GLN A 72 3.12 14.39 1.37
C GLN A 72 2.78 15.58 0.48
N ILE A 73 1.71 15.47 -0.31
CA ILE A 73 1.22 16.55 -1.17
C ILE A 73 0.64 17.68 -0.31
N GLY A 74 -0.29 17.38 0.58
CA GLY A 74 -1.00 18.38 1.37
C GLY A 74 -0.13 19.19 2.33
N MET A 75 0.97 18.62 2.84
CA MET A 75 1.86 19.34 3.75
C MET A 75 2.85 20.28 3.05
N PHE A 76 3.33 19.92 1.87
CA PHE A 76 4.48 20.58 1.29
C PHE A 76 4.28 21.05 -0.15
N PHE A 77 3.21 20.60 -0.81
CA PHE A 77 2.95 20.95 -2.20
C PHE A 77 1.99 22.13 -2.29
N PRO A 78 2.39 23.26 -2.90
CA PRO A 78 1.50 24.41 -3.09
C PRO A 78 0.49 24.14 -4.21
N LEU A 79 -0.53 23.34 -3.92
CA LEU A 79 -1.52 22.88 -4.88
C LEU A 79 -2.20 24.05 -5.61
N ALA A 80 -2.50 25.12 -4.86
CA ALA A 80 -3.13 26.33 -5.43
C ALA A 80 -2.25 27.02 -6.49
N GLU A 81 -0.93 27.09 -6.24
CA GLU A 81 0.01 27.67 -7.21
C GLU A 81 0.23 26.77 -8.41
N TRP A 82 0.23 25.46 -8.21
CA TRP A 82 0.38 24.47 -9.27
C TRP A 82 -0.85 24.50 -10.19
N THR A 83 -2.06 24.54 -9.64
CA THR A 83 -3.31 24.64 -10.40
C THR A 83 -3.38 25.97 -11.16
N ALA A 84 -2.98 27.08 -10.53
CA ALA A 84 -2.96 28.40 -11.17
C ALA A 84 -1.96 28.50 -12.32
N SER A 85 -0.88 27.70 -12.29
CA SER A 85 0.12 27.62 -13.37
C SER A 85 -0.24 26.65 -14.49
N GLY A 86 -1.40 26.00 -14.44
CA GLY A 86 -1.79 24.96 -15.41
C GLY A 86 -0.93 23.69 -15.34
N GLY A 87 -0.28 23.42 -14.20
CA GLY A 87 0.56 22.24 -14.03
C GLY A 87 2.01 22.39 -14.53
N GLU A 88 2.42 23.58 -14.98
CA GLU A 88 3.78 23.79 -15.49
C GLU A 88 4.85 23.90 -14.40
N LYS A 89 4.50 24.28 -13.17
CA LYS A 89 5.45 24.37 -12.07
C LYS A 89 5.82 22.98 -11.54
N THR A 90 7.05 22.57 -11.78
CA THR A 90 7.63 21.38 -11.15
C THR A 90 8.03 21.71 -9.71
N PHE A 91 7.46 20.97 -8.75
CA PHE A 91 7.84 21.09 -7.35
C PHE A 91 8.79 19.96 -6.97
N VAL A 92 9.93 20.31 -6.39
CA VAL A 92 10.92 19.36 -5.90
C VAL A 92 10.97 19.47 -4.37
N HIS A 93 10.62 18.39 -3.68
CA HIS A 93 10.74 18.34 -2.23
C HIS A 93 12.21 18.48 -1.81
N THR A 94 12.48 19.32 -0.81
CA THR A 94 13.78 19.29 -0.14
C THR A 94 13.90 18.00 0.67
N PRO A 95 15.12 17.41 0.84
CA PRO A 95 15.30 16.16 1.57
C PRO A 95 14.60 16.12 2.95
N PRO A 96 14.69 17.16 3.82
CA PRO A 96 14.00 17.13 5.11
C PRO A 96 12.48 17.14 4.98
N GLN A 97 11.90 17.89 4.03
CA GLN A 97 10.45 17.89 3.77
C GLN A 97 9.96 16.51 3.32
N TYR A 98 10.71 15.87 2.42
CA TYR A 98 10.39 14.53 1.96
C TYR A 98 10.34 13.53 3.12
N PHE A 99 11.36 13.51 3.97
CA PHE A 99 11.42 12.60 5.11
C PHE A 99 10.34 12.87 6.14
N GLN A 100 10.05 14.12 6.46
CA GLN A 100 8.97 14.48 7.40
C GLN A 100 7.62 14.03 6.87
N GLY A 101 7.29 14.35 5.62
CA GLY A 101 6.04 13.92 4.98
C GLY A 101 5.94 12.39 4.88
N PHE A 102 7.04 11.72 4.54
CA PHE A 102 7.09 10.27 4.43
C PHE A 102 6.84 9.57 5.77
N PHE A 103 7.54 9.96 6.84
CA PHE A 103 7.36 9.31 8.15
C PHE A 103 5.97 9.53 8.72
N LEU A 104 5.44 10.74 8.59
CA LEU A 104 4.09 11.06 9.06
C LEU A 104 3.04 10.32 8.20
N GLY A 105 3.24 10.32 6.89
CA GLY A 105 2.43 9.57 5.93
C GLY A 105 2.46 8.06 6.20
N LEU A 106 3.62 7.50 6.54
CA LEU A 106 3.77 6.08 6.85
C LEU A 106 3.00 5.66 8.12
N ILE A 107 3.04 6.48 9.17
CA ILE A 107 2.29 6.24 10.41
C ILE A 107 0.79 6.23 10.12
N LEU A 108 0.30 7.24 9.40
CA LEU A 108 -1.12 7.34 9.06
C LEU A 108 -1.55 6.29 8.04
N ALA A 109 -0.68 5.91 7.10
CA ALA A 109 -0.90 4.78 6.20
C ALA A 109 -1.02 3.42 6.91
N GLY A 110 -0.52 3.30 8.13
CA GLY A 110 -0.77 2.12 8.98
C GLY A 110 -2.07 2.24 9.78
N ILE A 111 -2.31 3.39 10.42
CA ILE A 111 -3.44 3.58 11.32
C ILE A 111 -4.78 3.65 10.57
N VAL A 112 -4.85 4.42 9.49
CA VAL A 112 -6.13 4.66 8.77
C VAL A 112 -6.68 3.38 8.15
N PRO A 113 -5.91 2.60 7.37
CA PRO A 113 -6.41 1.32 6.86
C PRO A 113 -6.79 0.34 7.97
N ALA A 114 -6.09 0.33 9.10
CA ALA A 114 -6.42 -0.53 10.23
C ALA A 114 -7.78 -0.16 10.86
N LEU A 115 -8.07 1.13 11.02
CA LEU A 115 -9.37 1.60 11.48
C LEU A 115 -10.48 1.27 10.48
N VAL A 116 -10.25 1.49 9.20
CA VAL A 116 -11.21 1.14 8.14
C VAL A 116 -11.43 -0.37 8.11
N ALA A 117 -10.37 -1.17 8.25
CA ALA A 117 -10.47 -2.63 8.32
C ALA A 117 -11.28 -3.09 9.55
N ALA A 118 -11.12 -2.45 10.70
CA ALA A 118 -11.90 -2.77 11.89
C ALA A 118 -13.39 -2.44 11.71
N LEU A 119 -13.71 -1.28 11.13
CA LEU A 119 -15.09 -0.85 10.87
C LEU A 119 -15.79 -1.77 9.85
N ILE A 120 -15.15 -2.00 8.71
CA ILE A 120 -15.68 -2.87 7.65
C ILE A 120 -15.72 -4.32 8.12
N GLY A 121 -14.65 -4.77 8.79
CA GLY A 121 -14.51 -6.12 9.30
C GLY A 121 -15.63 -6.48 10.27
N TYR A 122 -16.03 -5.58 11.17
CA TYR A 122 -17.15 -5.80 12.08
C TYR A 122 -18.44 -6.16 11.33
N GLY A 123 -18.69 -5.56 10.17
CA GLY A 123 -19.88 -5.85 9.36
C GLY A 123 -19.78 -7.12 8.52
N ILE A 124 -18.59 -7.45 8.01
CA ILE A 124 -18.45 -8.53 7.00
C ILE A 124 -17.82 -9.82 7.52
N LEU A 125 -17.19 -9.83 8.71
CA LEU A 125 -16.58 -11.04 9.28
C LEU A 125 -17.59 -12.15 9.62
N GLY A 126 -18.89 -11.83 9.69
CA GLY A 126 -19.95 -12.82 9.77
C GLY A 126 -20.18 -13.64 8.51
N LEU A 127 -19.69 -13.15 7.34
CA LEU A 127 -19.77 -13.85 6.07
C LEU A 127 -18.70 -14.95 6.01
N ARG A 128 -19.03 -16.06 5.37
CA ARG A 128 -18.08 -17.20 5.24
C ARG A 128 -17.95 -17.65 3.79
N GLY A 129 -16.79 -18.24 3.46
CA GLY A 129 -16.52 -18.84 2.17
C GLY A 129 -16.59 -17.84 1.03
N HIS A 130 -17.28 -18.18 -0.04
CA HIS A 130 -17.35 -17.41 -1.28
C HIS A 130 -18.05 -16.05 -1.11
N TYR A 131 -19.00 -15.93 -0.17
CA TYR A 131 -19.70 -14.66 0.09
C TYR A 131 -18.77 -13.60 0.65
N PHE A 132 -17.83 -14.00 1.49
CA PHE A 132 -16.79 -13.10 2.02
C PHE A 132 -15.87 -12.61 0.89
N ALA A 133 -15.44 -13.52 0.01
CA ALA A 133 -14.58 -13.19 -1.14
C ALA A 133 -15.25 -12.18 -2.11
N ILE A 134 -16.53 -12.42 -2.44
CA ILE A 134 -17.31 -11.54 -3.34
C ILE A 134 -17.53 -10.17 -2.68
N CYS A 135 -17.87 -10.13 -1.41
CA CYS A 135 -18.06 -8.88 -0.67
C CYS A 135 -16.78 -8.04 -0.62
N THR A 136 -15.65 -8.66 -0.31
CA THR A 136 -14.35 -7.96 -0.25
C THR A 136 -13.87 -7.50 -1.62
N LEU A 137 -14.17 -8.24 -2.70
CA LEU A 137 -13.91 -7.82 -4.06
C LEU A 137 -14.75 -6.59 -4.43
N GLY A 138 -16.06 -6.64 -4.15
CA GLY A 138 -16.97 -5.52 -4.40
C GLY A 138 -16.55 -4.24 -3.66
N LEU A 139 -16.14 -4.37 -2.39
CA LEU A 139 -15.60 -3.26 -1.61
C LEU A 139 -14.33 -2.68 -2.23
N GLY A 140 -13.43 -3.53 -2.75
CA GLY A 140 -12.22 -3.08 -3.43
C GLY A 140 -12.52 -2.26 -4.69
N ILE A 141 -13.48 -2.73 -5.51
CA ILE A 141 -13.92 -2.02 -6.72
C ILE A 141 -14.57 -0.68 -6.35
N ALA A 142 -15.53 -0.70 -5.41
CA ALA A 142 -16.21 0.51 -4.97
C ALA A 142 -15.26 1.58 -4.43
N ALA A 143 -14.25 1.17 -3.67
CA ALA A 143 -13.23 2.09 -3.15
C ALA A 143 -12.35 2.67 -4.27
N GLY A 144 -12.04 1.88 -5.30
CA GLY A 144 -11.33 2.35 -6.48
C GLY A 144 -12.11 3.45 -7.22
N GLU A 145 -13.41 3.24 -7.43
CA GLU A 145 -14.30 4.23 -8.05
C GLU A 145 -14.42 5.51 -7.21
N ILE A 146 -14.55 5.38 -5.89
CA ILE A 146 -14.59 6.53 -4.97
C ILE A 146 -13.27 7.30 -5.04
N ALA A 147 -12.14 6.61 -5.00
CA ALA A 147 -10.83 7.25 -5.05
C ALA A 147 -10.60 7.97 -6.39
N GLY A 148 -11.04 7.38 -7.50
CA GLY A 148 -10.99 8.02 -8.83
C GLY A 148 -11.89 9.26 -8.97
N GLY A 149 -12.95 9.38 -8.15
CA GLY A 149 -13.84 10.54 -8.14
C GLY A 149 -13.39 11.69 -7.22
N ILE A 150 -12.33 11.52 -6.45
CA ILE A 150 -11.81 12.57 -5.56
C ILE A 150 -10.68 13.32 -6.28
N GLU A 151 -10.90 14.58 -6.64
CA GLU A 151 -9.93 15.41 -7.39
C GLU A 151 -8.54 15.49 -6.74
N LEU A 152 -8.47 15.43 -5.42
CA LEU A 152 -7.19 15.48 -4.68
C LEU A 152 -6.35 14.19 -4.82
N VAL A 153 -6.97 13.08 -5.21
CA VAL A 153 -6.40 11.74 -5.07
C VAL A 153 -6.38 10.97 -6.39
N GLY A 154 -7.29 11.25 -7.30
CA GLY A 154 -7.50 10.41 -8.49
C GLY A 154 -7.77 11.14 -9.80
N ALA A 155 -7.91 12.46 -9.78
CA ALA A 155 -8.12 13.26 -11.00
C ALA A 155 -6.81 13.83 -11.54
#